data_a2eb9807f043d13cc0e1a9b263871ce6
#
_entry.id   a2eb9807f043d13cc0e1a9b263871ce6
#
_cell.length_a   1.000
_cell.length_b   1.000
_cell.length_c   1.000
_cell.angle_alpha   90.00
_cell.angle_beta   90.00
_cell.angle_gamma   90.00
#
_symmetry.space_group_name_H-M   'P 1'
#
loop_
_entity.id
_entity.type
_entity.pdbx_description
1 polymer ?
#
loop_
_entity_poly.entity_id
_entity_poly.type
_entity_poly.pdbx_seq_one_letter_code
_entity_poly.pdbx_strand_id
1 'polypeptide(L)'
;MLRLLAAETHVVFWQFSTRDADVAAWKNAIAQFEKVNPEIKVDMEIVPWADQQQRLVSALSAGGLPDVSMLGNNVVAQFVAAGSLTPVDDYFASYNKEHGGDVAADVWPGDKGYYYLGGHWWASPVCVETRALYYRKDLFRQAGLDPDNPPGTWEQLAADADKITKASKGTAYGIALSASLDYYTVQNFMSAYLGYGARMIGENGKCGFNTPEFKAALTVYVSMYKNHSTHPDAPSMNGDTLRRGFRDGKYAMILADAGLYGDLKSDNAPFFKDIGIVMVPAGPKGRAAFLGGWPLVLWNASEHKEAAAKWIMFVTHGDALRSLANAANFIPGAVSIAKGPPWNSAPYALFVDQLKDARPYQYPGEAIPQMGQLEVDTIQKAVQAVALGQQSVDAATAQLCAAIDEVLAR
;
A
#
# COMPACT_ATOMS: atom_id res chain seq x y z
N MET A 1 23.87 -23.00 41.83
CA MET A 1 22.60 -22.32 41.54
C MET A 1 22.17 -22.75 40.13
N LEU A 2 21.27 -23.73 40.01
CA LEU A 2 20.63 -24.03 38.73
C LEU A 2 19.75 -22.80 38.36
N ARG A 3 20.12 -22.08 37.30
CA ARG A 3 19.15 -21.23 36.62
C ARG A 3 18.10 -22.17 36.01
N LEU A 4 16.90 -22.21 36.57
CA LEU A 4 15.75 -22.70 35.83
C LEU A 4 15.76 -21.88 34.55
N LEU A 5 16.05 -22.50 33.43
CA LEU A 5 15.76 -21.91 32.11
C LEU A 5 14.24 -21.75 32.09
N ALA A 6 13.77 -20.51 32.14
CA ALA A 6 12.38 -20.23 31.84
C ALA A 6 12.09 -20.81 30.44
N ALA A 7 10.95 -21.48 30.28
CA ALA A 7 10.56 -21.98 28.97
C ALA A 7 10.54 -20.80 27.98
N GLU A 8 11.14 -20.98 26.81
CA GLU A 8 11.12 -19.99 25.76
C GLU A 8 9.66 -19.74 25.33
N THR A 9 9.30 -18.46 25.21
CA THR A 9 7.99 -18.06 24.69
C THR A 9 8.11 -17.87 23.19
N HIS A 10 7.28 -18.60 22.44
CA HIS A 10 7.22 -18.51 20.99
C HIS A 10 6.10 -17.57 20.57
N VAL A 11 6.43 -16.57 19.75
CA VAL A 11 5.50 -15.59 19.18
C VAL A 11 5.38 -15.87 17.69
N VAL A 12 4.22 -16.34 17.24
CA VAL A 12 3.95 -16.57 15.81
C VAL A 12 3.65 -15.25 15.14
N PHE A 13 4.43 -14.93 14.12
CA PHE A 13 4.34 -13.69 13.37
C PHE A 13 4.10 -13.95 11.89
N TRP A 14 2.95 -13.49 11.35
CA TRP A 14 2.67 -13.53 9.91
C TRP A 14 3.06 -12.22 9.24
N GLN A 15 4.00 -12.31 8.30
CA GLN A 15 4.35 -11.22 7.40
C GLN A 15 3.93 -11.56 5.96
N PHE A 16 3.53 -10.54 5.17
CA PHE A 16 2.86 -10.76 3.88
C PHE A 16 3.71 -10.38 2.66
N SER A 17 4.88 -9.81 2.82
CA SER A 17 5.76 -9.53 1.69
C SER A 17 6.59 -10.74 1.29
N THR A 18 6.63 -11.03 0.00
CA THR A 18 7.49 -12.06 -0.60
C THR A 18 8.77 -11.49 -1.21
N ARG A 19 8.98 -10.16 -1.11
CA ARG A 19 10.21 -9.51 -1.61
C ARG A 19 11.40 -9.95 -0.76
N ASP A 20 12.47 -10.40 -1.43
CA ASP A 20 13.69 -10.89 -0.74
C ASP A 20 14.27 -9.86 0.23
N ALA A 21 14.27 -8.58 -0.15
CA ALA A 21 14.74 -7.48 0.71
C ALA A 21 13.92 -7.36 2.00
N ASP A 22 12.58 -7.46 1.90
CA ASP A 22 11.70 -7.40 3.07
C ASP A 22 11.89 -8.61 3.97
N VAL A 23 11.92 -9.81 3.38
CA VAL A 23 12.16 -11.07 4.14
C VAL A 23 13.49 -11.03 4.88
N ALA A 24 14.56 -10.58 4.23
CA ALA A 24 15.87 -10.45 4.85
C ALA A 24 15.87 -9.39 5.97
N ALA A 25 15.20 -8.25 5.76
CA ALA A 25 15.09 -7.19 6.74
C ALA A 25 14.31 -7.65 7.99
N TRP A 26 13.19 -8.37 7.82
CA TRP A 26 12.44 -8.97 8.93
C TRP A 26 13.25 -9.99 9.72
N LYS A 27 13.95 -10.90 9.04
CA LYS A 27 14.84 -11.88 9.70
C LYS A 27 15.92 -11.19 10.54
N ASN A 28 16.49 -10.10 10.03
CA ASN A 28 17.48 -9.32 10.78
C ASN A 28 16.86 -8.62 12.00
N ALA A 29 15.65 -8.04 11.87
CA ALA A 29 14.94 -7.43 12.98
C ALA A 29 14.61 -8.46 14.08
N ILE A 30 14.18 -9.67 13.71
CA ILE A 30 13.93 -10.77 14.62
C ILE A 30 15.22 -11.14 15.37
N ALA A 31 16.34 -11.32 14.67
CA ALA A 31 17.62 -11.64 15.31
C ALA A 31 18.09 -10.55 16.28
N GLN A 32 17.82 -9.27 15.98
CA GLN A 32 18.11 -8.16 16.90
C GLN A 32 17.19 -8.20 18.13
N PHE A 33 15.90 -8.46 17.94
CA PHE A 33 14.94 -8.59 19.04
C PHE A 33 15.30 -9.73 20.00
N GLU A 34 15.54 -10.92 19.47
CA GLU A 34 15.87 -12.11 20.26
C GLU A 34 17.20 -11.97 21.02
N LYS A 35 18.13 -11.18 20.51
CA LYS A 35 19.39 -10.89 21.20
C LYS A 35 19.18 -10.12 22.51
N VAL A 36 18.19 -9.22 22.55
CA VAL A 36 17.86 -8.41 23.73
C VAL A 36 16.72 -8.98 24.58
N ASN A 37 15.96 -9.94 24.02
CA ASN A 37 14.90 -10.69 24.70
C ASN A 37 15.12 -12.20 24.51
N PRO A 38 16.18 -12.79 25.11
CA PRO A 38 16.56 -14.18 24.82
C PRO A 38 15.52 -15.21 25.25
N GLU A 39 14.55 -14.82 26.08
CA GLU A 39 13.43 -15.65 26.52
C GLU A 39 12.27 -15.70 25.52
N ILE A 40 12.31 -14.87 24.44
CA ILE A 40 11.26 -14.80 23.43
C ILE A 40 11.85 -15.19 22.07
N LYS A 41 11.15 -16.06 21.36
CA LYS A 41 11.40 -16.42 19.95
C LYS A 41 10.29 -15.92 19.06
N VAL A 42 10.65 -15.40 17.88
CA VAL A 42 9.66 -14.94 16.89
C VAL A 42 9.68 -15.90 15.70
N ASP A 43 8.64 -16.70 15.61
CA ASP A 43 8.45 -17.67 14.52
C ASP A 43 7.73 -16.99 13.36
N MET A 44 8.53 -16.52 12.38
CA MET A 44 8.00 -15.81 11.22
C MET A 44 7.49 -16.76 10.15
N GLU A 45 6.21 -16.61 9.79
CA GLU A 45 5.61 -17.23 8.61
C GLU A 45 5.43 -16.20 7.49
N ILE A 46 5.76 -16.61 6.26
CA ILE A 46 5.58 -15.77 5.07
C ILE A 46 4.28 -16.18 4.38
N VAL A 47 3.33 -15.27 4.31
CA VAL A 47 2.07 -15.43 3.59
C VAL A 47 2.03 -14.39 2.46
N PRO A 48 1.85 -14.77 1.18
CA PRO A 48 1.76 -13.79 0.11
C PRO A 48 0.60 -12.80 0.32
N TRP A 49 0.78 -11.53 -0.05
CA TRP A 49 -0.27 -10.51 0.03
C TRP A 49 -1.58 -10.93 -0.66
N ALA A 50 -1.47 -11.65 -1.78
CA ALA A 50 -2.64 -12.14 -2.53
C ALA A 50 -3.48 -13.13 -1.71
N ASP A 51 -2.89 -13.84 -0.75
CA ASP A 51 -3.54 -14.87 0.07
C ASP A 51 -3.97 -14.33 1.45
N GLN A 52 -3.57 -13.10 1.79
CA GLN A 52 -3.75 -12.49 3.12
C GLN A 52 -5.18 -12.64 3.64
N GLN A 53 -6.16 -12.11 2.89
CA GLN A 53 -7.54 -12.04 3.37
C GLN A 53 -8.14 -13.43 3.55
N GLN A 54 -7.93 -14.33 2.58
CA GLN A 54 -8.41 -15.69 2.67
C GLN A 54 -7.78 -16.45 3.86
N ARG A 55 -6.48 -16.30 4.04
CA ARG A 55 -5.73 -16.95 5.15
C ARG A 55 -6.21 -16.47 6.51
N LEU A 56 -6.38 -15.14 6.68
CA LEU A 56 -6.85 -14.55 7.93
C LEU A 56 -8.29 -14.94 8.26
N VAL A 57 -9.21 -14.87 7.30
CA VAL A 57 -10.61 -15.26 7.51
C VAL A 57 -10.72 -16.75 7.85
N SER A 58 -9.95 -17.60 7.14
CA SER A 58 -9.93 -19.05 7.42
C SER A 58 -9.38 -19.32 8.84
N ALA A 59 -8.28 -18.67 9.23
CA ALA A 59 -7.68 -18.82 10.54
C ALA A 59 -8.57 -18.29 11.67
N LEU A 60 -9.26 -17.17 11.44
CA LEU A 60 -10.23 -16.63 12.38
C LEU A 60 -11.34 -17.65 12.68
N SER A 61 -11.86 -18.30 11.63
CA SER A 61 -12.93 -19.31 11.76
C SER A 61 -12.46 -20.60 12.40
N ALA A 62 -11.21 -21.00 12.17
CA ALA A 62 -10.62 -22.27 12.65
C ALA A 62 -9.89 -22.17 13.98
N GLY A 63 -9.69 -20.95 14.53
CA GLY A 63 -8.90 -20.73 15.76
C GLY A 63 -7.38 -20.81 15.57
N GLY A 64 -6.88 -20.59 14.33
CA GLY A 64 -5.44 -20.69 13.99
C GLY A 64 -4.79 -19.34 13.65
N LEU A 65 -5.26 -18.24 14.27
CA LEU A 65 -4.62 -16.92 14.12
C LEU A 65 -3.23 -16.90 14.76
N PRO A 66 -2.27 -16.12 14.22
CA PRO A 66 -0.97 -15.92 14.84
C PRO A 66 -1.08 -15.02 16.09
N ASP A 67 0.01 -14.81 16.82
CA ASP A 67 0.05 -13.82 17.89
C ASP A 67 0.07 -12.39 17.32
N VAL A 68 0.88 -12.19 16.28
CA VAL A 68 1.07 -10.91 15.58
C VAL A 68 0.95 -11.13 14.08
N SER A 69 0.33 -10.20 13.37
CA SER A 69 0.44 -10.17 11.91
C SER A 69 0.61 -8.74 11.40
N MET A 70 1.20 -8.63 10.20
CA MET A 70 0.96 -7.47 9.37
C MET A 70 -0.51 -7.44 8.96
N LEU A 71 -1.06 -6.26 8.65
CA LEU A 71 -2.33 -6.10 7.93
C LEU A 71 -2.17 -5.03 6.83
N GLY A 72 -3.03 -5.05 5.84
CA GLY A 72 -3.30 -3.84 5.08
C GLY A 72 -4.10 -2.85 5.94
N ASN A 73 -3.83 -1.56 5.82
CA ASN A 73 -4.57 -0.55 6.57
C ASN A 73 -6.08 -0.60 6.32
N ASN A 74 -6.50 -0.99 5.13
CA ASN A 74 -7.89 -1.10 4.69
C ASN A 74 -8.73 -2.17 5.40
N VAL A 75 -8.11 -3.17 6.04
CA VAL A 75 -8.83 -4.27 6.71
C VAL A 75 -8.77 -4.21 8.23
N VAL A 76 -8.03 -3.28 8.83
CA VAL A 76 -7.95 -3.15 10.30
C VAL A 76 -9.33 -2.98 10.93
N ALA A 77 -10.16 -2.07 10.40
CA ALA A 77 -11.50 -1.81 10.92
C ALA A 77 -12.42 -3.04 10.89
N GLN A 78 -12.25 -3.94 9.92
CA GLN A 78 -12.99 -5.21 9.84
C GLN A 78 -12.71 -6.08 11.06
N PHE A 79 -11.43 -6.24 11.42
CA PHE A 79 -11.04 -7.09 12.55
C PHE A 79 -11.30 -6.44 13.90
N VAL A 80 -11.29 -5.10 13.96
CA VAL A 80 -11.75 -4.34 15.15
C VAL A 80 -13.24 -4.60 15.39
N ALA A 81 -14.08 -4.47 14.37
CA ALA A 81 -15.52 -4.71 14.47
C ALA A 81 -15.84 -6.17 14.83
N ALA A 82 -15.02 -7.13 14.38
CA ALA A 82 -15.13 -8.54 14.75
C ALA A 82 -14.64 -8.85 16.19
N GLY A 83 -14.12 -7.86 16.94
CA GLY A 83 -13.56 -8.08 18.29
C GLY A 83 -12.31 -8.97 18.28
N SER A 84 -11.61 -9.07 17.14
CA SER A 84 -10.52 -10.02 16.96
C SER A 84 -9.16 -9.45 17.32
N LEU A 85 -9.04 -8.13 17.53
CA LEU A 85 -7.79 -7.46 17.87
C LEU A 85 -7.77 -7.04 19.35
N THR A 86 -6.55 -6.88 19.86
CA THR A 86 -6.27 -6.31 21.18
C THR A 86 -5.82 -4.86 21.00
N PRO A 87 -6.39 -3.89 21.74
CA PRO A 87 -5.89 -2.50 21.71
C PRO A 87 -4.43 -2.44 22.17
N VAL A 88 -3.68 -1.50 21.60
CA VAL A 88 -2.25 -1.32 21.91
C VAL A 88 -1.94 -0.08 22.77
N ASP A 89 -2.98 0.61 23.27
CA ASP A 89 -2.85 1.85 24.06
C ASP A 89 -1.91 1.69 25.28
N ASP A 90 -2.11 0.63 26.07
CA ASP A 90 -1.31 0.37 27.28
C ASP A 90 0.16 0.06 26.95
N TYR A 91 0.42 -0.59 25.80
CA TYR A 91 1.76 -0.86 25.32
C TYR A 91 2.42 0.41 24.80
N PHE A 92 1.69 1.30 24.13
CA PHE A 92 2.16 2.63 23.76
C PHE A 92 2.54 3.44 25.02
N ALA A 93 1.67 3.46 26.03
CA ALA A 93 1.92 4.16 27.30
C ALA A 93 3.17 3.61 28.01
N SER A 94 3.33 2.29 28.04
CA SER A 94 4.49 1.64 28.64
C SER A 94 5.78 1.96 27.89
N TYR A 95 5.76 1.93 26.56
CA TYR A 95 6.90 2.30 25.72
C TYR A 95 7.30 3.77 25.93
N ASN A 96 6.32 4.69 25.94
CA ASN A 96 6.55 6.12 26.18
C ASN A 96 7.20 6.36 27.56
N LYS A 97 6.78 5.63 28.59
CA LYS A 97 7.35 5.74 29.93
C LYS A 97 8.79 5.27 29.98
N GLU A 98 9.14 4.24 29.24
CA GLU A 98 10.49 3.65 29.22
C GLU A 98 11.47 4.45 28.36
N HIS A 99 11.03 4.90 27.18
CA HIS A 99 11.90 5.53 26.14
C HIS A 99 11.70 7.03 26.01
N GLY A 100 10.68 7.59 26.62
CA GLY A 100 10.26 8.98 26.41
C GLY A 100 9.52 9.19 25.08
N GLY A 101 8.93 10.36 24.92
CA GLY A 101 8.18 10.73 23.72
C GLY A 101 6.70 10.36 23.78
N ASP A 102 6.05 10.41 22.63
CA ASP A 102 4.65 10.02 22.42
C ASP A 102 4.53 9.31 21.07
N VAL A 103 4.51 7.98 21.10
CA VAL A 103 4.44 7.17 19.87
C VAL A 103 3.12 7.36 19.13
N ALA A 104 2.02 7.65 19.82
CA ALA A 104 0.73 7.92 19.20
C ALA A 104 0.72 9.26 18.43
N ALA A 105 1.47 10.25 18.91
CA ALA A 105 1.66 11.53 18.22
C ALA A 105 2.66 11.43 17.06
N ASP A 106 3.49 10.40 17.01
CA ASP A 106 4.50 10.18 15.97
C ASP A 106 3.97 9.38 14.76
N VAL A 107 2.69 8.99 14.78
CA VAL A 107 2.02 8.35 13.65
C VAL A 107 1.65 9.37 12.58
N TRP A 108 1.74 8.99 11.30
CA TRP A 108 1.31 9.84 10.19
C TRP A 108 -0.19 10.19 10.33
N PRO A 109 -0.57 11.47 10.11
CA PRO A 109 -1.97 11.90 10.30
C PRO A 109 -2.99 11.10 9.49
N GLY A 110 -2.61 10.67 8.26
CA GLY A 110 -3.48 9.85 7.41
C GLY A 110 -3.70 8.44 7.96
N ASP A 111 -2.68 7.84 8.56
CA ASP A 111 -2.74 6.49 9.14
C ASP A 111 -3.58 6.45 10.43
N LYS A 112 -3.66 7.56 11.15
CA LYS A 112 -4.49 7.64 12.36
C LYS A 112 -5.94 7.25 12.09
N GLY A 113 -6.50 7.65 10.94
CA GLY A 113 -7.89 7.32 10.55
C GLY A 113 -8.13 5.82 10.34
N TYR A 114 -7.08 5.02 10.16
CA TYR A 114 -7.17 3.56 10.02
C TYR A 114 -6.94 2.80 11.31
N TYR A 115 -6.12 3.34 12.23
CA TYR A 115 -5.63 2.58 13.39
C TYR A 115 -6.18 3.06 14.71
N TYR A 116 -6.65 4.31 14.80
CA TYR A 116 -7.30 4.87 15.99
C TYR A 116 -8.81 4.90 15.78
N LEU A 117 -9.52 3.88 16.27
CA LEU A 117 -10.94 3.65 16.03
C LEU A 117 -11.68 3.50 17.37
N GLY A 118 -12.80 4.17 17.52
CA GLY A 118 -13.61 4.09 18.73
C GLY A 118 -12.87 4.54 20.00
N GLY A 119 -11.88 5.43 19.87
CA GLY A 119 -11.10 5.95 21.00
C GLY A 119 -9.89 5.10 21.40
N HIS A 120 -9.53 4.05 20.63
CA HIS A 120 -8.42 3.14 20.92
C HIS A 120 -7.49 2.97 19.71
N TRP A 121 -6.21 2.74 20.00
CA TRP A 121 -5.22 2.30 19.01
C TRP A 121 -5.26 0.78 18.87
N TRP A 122 -5.46 0.29 17.66
CA TRP A 122 -5.61 -1.13 17.35
C TRP A 122 -4.42 -1.73 16.60
N ALA A 123 -3.49 -0.88 16.19
CA ALA A 123 -2.35 -1.28 15.40
C ALA A 123 -1.18 -0.32 15.60
N SER A 124 0.04 -0.83 15.41
CA SER A 124 1.27 -0.02 15.41
C SER A 124 1.84 0.03 14.01
N PRO A 125 1.97 1.21 13.36
CA PRO A 125 2.41 1.30 11.98
C PRO A 125 3.89 0.96 11.84
N VAL A 126 4.20 0.09 10.88
CA VAL A 126 5.60 -0.17 10.43
C VAL A 126 5.94 0.73 9.27
N CYS A 127 5.04 0.82 8.31
CA CYS A 127 5.25 1.48 7.03
C CYS A 127 4.05 2.34 6.68
N VAL A 128 4.31 3.51 6.12
CA VAL A 128 3.33 4.28 5.36
C VAL A 128 3.71 4.22 3.89
N GLU A 129 2.73 4.04 3.04
CA GLU A 129 2.94 3.94 1.60
C GLU A 129 2.14 4.98 0.82
N THR A 130 2.75 5.42 -0.27
CA THR A 130 2.08 6.15 -1.35
C THR A 130 2.66 5.72 -2.69
N ARG A 131 2.06 6.15 -3.78
CA ARG A 131 2.55 5.85 -5.13
C ARG A 131 3.13 7.09 -5.75
N ALA A 132 4.26 6.94 -6.46
CA ALA A 132 4.81 7.97 -7.33
C ALA A 132 4.91 7.44 -8.75
N LEU A 133 5.02 8.34 -9.72
CA LEU A 133 5.22 7.98 -11.12
C LEU A 133 6.71 7.80 -11.38
N TYR A 134 7.12 6.56 -11.65
CA TYR A 134 8.43 6.24 -12.22
C TYR A 134 8.35 6.31 -13.73
N TYR A 135 9.37 6.88 -14.37
CA TYR A 135 9.42 6.96 -15.82
C TYR A 135 10.85 6.83 -16.38
N ARG A 136 10.96 6.34 -17.61
CA ARG A 136 12.18 6.10 -18.35
C ARG A 136 12.51 7.29 -19.24
N LYS A 137 13.47 8.13 -18.83
CA LYS A 137 13.92 9.33 -19.56
C LYS A 137 14.46 9.00 -20.97
N ASP A 138 15.08 7.84 -21.15
CA ASP A 138 15.56 7.38 -22.45
C ASP A 138 14.39 7.10 -23.43
N LEU A 139 13.31 6.47 -22.96
CA LEU A 139 12.13 6.21 -23.80
C LEU A 139 11.33 7.50 -24.08
N PHE A 140 11.34 8.48 -23.16
CA PHE A 140 10.79 9.81 -23.42
C PHE A 140 11.53 10.48 -24.58
N ARG A 141 12.87 10.53 -24.54
CA ARG A 141 13.69 11.09 -25.63
C ARG A 141 13.44 10.36 -26.95
N GLN A 142 13.37 9.03 -26.94
CA GLN A 142 13.08 8.22 -28.13
C GLN A 142 11.72 8.58 -28.74
N ALA A 143 10.72 8.89 -27.91
CA ALA A 143 9.40 9.31 -28.36
C ALA A 143 9.31 10.81 -28.74
N GLY A 144 10.42 11.56 -28.64
CA GLY A 144 10.40 13.02 -28.85
C GLY A 144 9.62 13.78 -27.79
N LEU A 145 9.61 13.24 -26.56
CA LEU A 145 9.09 13.91 -25.36
C LEU A 145 10.26 14.51 -24.57
N ASP A 146 10.00 15.59 -23.85
CA ASP A 146 10.98 16.19 -22.95
C ASP A 146 11.09 15.35 -21.66
N PRO A 147 12.26 14.73 -21.39
CA PRO A 147 12.43 13.90 -20.19
C PRO A 147 12.47 14.70 -18.89
N ASP A 148 12.62 16.02 -18.95
CA ASP A 148 12.63 16.89 -17.78
C ASP A 148 11.27 17.55 -17.52
N ASN A 149 10.28 17.28 -18.38
CA ASN A 149 8.89 17.69 -18.21
C ASN A 149 7.93 16.47 -18.30
N PRO A 150 8.00 15.56 -17.30
CA PRO A 150 7.12 14.38 -17.25
C PRO A 150 5.66 14.77 -17.04
N PRO A 151 4.69 13.84 -17.33
CA PRO A 151 3.28 14.16 -17.29
C PRO A 151 2.81 14.61 -15.90
N GLY A 152 2.25 15.81 -15.82
CA GLY A 152 1.72 16.43 -14.61
C GLY A 152 0.24 16.13 -14.36
N THR A 153 -0.51 15.67 -15.39
CA THR A 153 -1.92 15.32 -15.30
C THR A 153 -2.20 13.92 -15.85
N TRP A 154 -3.35 13.34 -15.51
CA TRP A 154 -3.76 12.02 -15.99
C TRP A 154 -3.95 11.99 -17.52
N GLU A 155 -4.42 13.11 -18.11
CA GLU A 155 -4.57 13.25 -19.56
C GLU A 155 -3.22 13.27 -20.26
N GLN A 156 -2.23 14.00 -19.70
CA GLN A 156 -0.86 14.01 -20.21
C GLN A 156 -0.23 12.62 -20.10
N LEU A 157 -0.41 11.94 -18.94
CA LEU A 157 0.07 10.57 -18.74
C LEU A 157 -0.44 9.63 -19.84
N ALA A 158 -1.75 9.68 -20.14
CA ALA A 158 -2.36 8.86 -21.18
C ALA A 158 -1.83 9.20 -22.58
N ALA A 159 -1.66 10.48 -22.89
CA ALA A 159 -1.12 10.92 -24.16
C ALA A 159 0.35 10.55 -24.36
N ASP A 160 1.18 10.72 -23.33
CA ASP A 160 2.60 10.35 -23.35
C ASP A 160 2.77 8.83 -23.45
N ALA A 161 1.95 8.06 -22.73
CA ALA A 161 1.96 6.60 -22.81
C ALA A 161 1.65 6.09 -24.25
N ASP A 162 0.65 6.67 -24.91
CA ASP A 162 0.31 6.34 -26.29
C ASP A 162 1.47 6.69 -27.25
N LYS A 163 2.04 7.90 -27.11
CA LYS A 163 3.16 8.36 -27.94
C LYS A 163 4.40 7.47 -27.79
N ILE A 164 4.75 7.09 -26.54
CA ILE A 164 5.89 6.22 -26.28
C ILE A 164 5.65 4.83 -26.85
N THR A 165 4.46 4.26 -26.68
CA THR A 165 4.13 2.94 -27.22
C THR A 165 4.32 2.91 -28.74
N LYS A 166 3.80 3.90 -29.45
CA LYS A 166 3.95 4.04 -30.90
C LYS A 166 5.42 4.19 -31.33
N ALA A 167 6.18 5.01 -30.62
CA ALA A 167 7.59 5.24 -30.90
C ALA A 167 8.49 4.01 -30.61
N SER A 168 8.09 3.19 -29.63
CA SER A 168 8.83 1.98 -29.23
C SER A 168 8.72 0.83 -30.21
N LYS A 169 7.79 0.88 -31.17
CA LYS A 169 7.64 -0.13 -32.25
C LYS A 169 7.58 -1.58 -31.73
N GLY A 170 6.93 -1.81 -30.60
CA GLY A 170 6.76 -3.11 -29.98
C GLY A 170 7.86 -3.53 -29.00
N THR A 171 8.88 -2.70 -28.77
CA THR A 171 9.95 -3.01 -27.79
C THR A 171 9.56 -2.66 -26.36
N ALA A 172 8.64 -1.71 -26.16
CA ALA A 172 8.12 -1.33 -24.86
C ALA A 172 6.70 -0.76 -24.96
N TYR A 173 5.95 -0.85 -23.88
CA TYR A 173 4.67 -0.17 -23.70
C TYR A 173 4.86 1.15 -22.94
N GLY A 174 3.94 2.09 -23.12
CA GLY A 174 4.00 3.39 -22.46
C GLY A 174 3.86 3.31 -20.95
N ILE A 175 3.04 2.40 -20.43
CA ILE A 175 2.79 2.31 -19.00
C ILE A 175 2.47 0.88 -18.54
N ALA A 176 2.99 0.50 -17.37
CA ALA A 176 2.50 -0.64 -16.60
C ALA A 176 1.32 -0.17 -15.74
N LEU A 177 0.11 -0.53 -16.14
CA LEU A 177 -1.12 -0.10 -15.46
C LEU A 177 -1.96 -1.34 -15.14
N SER A 178 -2.49 -1.44 -13.92
CA SER A 178 -3.29 -2.58 -13.51
C SER A 178 -4.79 -2.37 -13.76
N ALA A 179 -5.46 -3.42 -14.25
CA ALA A 179 -6.91 -3.57 -14.26
C ALA A 179 -7.33 -5.01 -13.90
N SER A 180 -6.44 -5.77 -13.27
CA SER A 180 -6.73 -7.11 -12.78
C SER A 180 -7.56 -7.06 -11.48
N LEU A 181 -8.11 -8.22 -11.09
CA LEU A 181 -8.76 -8.40 -9.79
C LEU A 181 -7.68 -8.51 -8.69
N ASP A 182 -6.90 -7.46 -8.55
CA ASP A 182 -5.80 -7.32 -7.61
C ASP A 182 -5.88 -5.94 -6.94
N TYR A 183 -5.52 -5.86 -5.67
CA TYR A 183 -5.53 -4.62 -4.89
C TYR A 183 -4.68 -3.50 -5.54
N TYR A 184 -3.67 -3.86 -6.33
CA TYR A 184 -2.85 -2.91 -7.07
C TYR A 184 -3.66 -2.06 -8.06
N THR A 185 -4.75 -2.61 -8.61
CA THR A 185 -5.72 -1.86 -9.44
C THR A 185 -6.37 -0.73 -8.64
N VAL A 186 -6.80 -1.03 -7.41
CA VAL A 186 -7.40 -0.01 -6.52
C VAL A 186 -6.37 1.06 -6.16
N GLN A 187 -5.17 0.66 -5.76
CA GLN A 187 -4.08 1.56 -5.39
C GLN A 187 -3.73 2.56 -6.50
N ASN A 188 -3.69 2.11 -7.75
CA ASN A 188 -3.38 2.97 -8.89
C ASN A 188 -4.56 3.85 -9.29
N PHE A 189 -5.78 3.26 -9.39
CA PHE A 189 -6.97 3.99 -9.83
C PHE A 189 -7.45 5.01 -8.78
N MET A 190 -7.21 4.76 -7.51
CA MET A 190 -7.58 5.65 -6.43
C MET A 190 -6.98 7.06 -6.58
N SER A 191 -5.72 7.14 -6.97
CA SER A 191 -5.07 8.43 -7.22
C SER A 191 -5.76 9.21 -8.35
N ALA A 192 -6.31 8.49 -9.35
CA ALA A 192 -7.07 9.13 -10.43
C ALA A 192 -8.42 9.63 -9.90
N TYR A 193 -9.30 8.75 -9.37
CA TYR A 193 -10.66 9.19 -9.04
C TYR A 193 -10.69 10.26 -7.93
N LEU A 194 -9.79 10.19 -6.95
CA LEU A 194 -9.68 11.24 -5.94
C LEU A 194 -9.19 12.58 -6.54
N GLY A 195 -8.23 12.53 -7.47
CA GLY A 195 -7.75 13.71 -8.20
C GLY A 195 -8.83 14.36 -9.04
N TYR A 196 -9.82 13.60 -9.50
CA TYR A 196 -11.01 14.12 -10.16
C TYR A 196 -12.08 14.62 -9.19
N GLY A 197 -11.94 14.35 -7.89
CA GLY A 197 -12.88 14.77 -6.83
C GLY A 197 -13.98 13.77 -6.52
N ALA A 198 -13.89 12.55 -7.07
CA ALA A 198 -14.84 11.50 -6.73
C ALA A 198 -14.54 10.90 -5.33
N ARG A 199 -15.57 10.41 -4.67
CA ARG A 199 -15.51 9.78 -3.35
C ARG A 199 -16.26 8.46 -3.38
N MET A 200 -15.75 7.44 -2.69
CA MET A 200 -16.41 6.14 -2.63
C MET A 200 -17.78 6.24 -1.95
N ILE A 201 -17.84 6.92 -0.83
CA ILE A 201 -19.06 7.13 -0.04
C ILE A 201 -19.40 8.61 -0.08
N GLY A 202 -20.62 8.92 -0.49
CA GLY A 202 -21.18 10.26 -0.51
C GLY A 202 -21.61 10.73 0.88
N GLU A 203 -21.96 12.01 0.97
CA GLU A 203 -22.40 12.63 2.26
C GLU A 203 -23.72 12.02 2.80
N ASN A 204 -24.49 11.36 1.92
CA ASN A 204 -25.71 10.64 2.28
C ASN A 204 -25.47 9.21 2.78
N GLY A 205 -24.20 8.79 2.95
CA GLY A 205 -23.82 7.44 3.37
C GLY A 205 -24.03 6.34 2.33
N LYS A 206 -24.26 6.71 1.06
CA LYS A 206 -24.40 5.81 -0.09
C LYS A 206 -23.24 5.94 -1.04
N CYS A 207 -23.23 5.11 -2.08
CA CYS A 207 -22.22 5.21 -3.13
C CYS A 207 -22.09 6.64 -3.69
N GLY A 208 -20.85 7.16 -3.68
CA GLY A 208 -20.50 8.48 -4.20
C GLY A 208 -19.89 8.46 -5.60
N PHE A 209 -19.81 7.31 -6.27
CA PHE A 209 -19.14 7.18 -7.56
C PHE A 209 -20.05 7.46 -8.79
N ASN A 210 -21.36 7.49 -8.64
CA ASN A 210 -22.23 7.78 -9.79
C ASN A 210 -22.24 9.28 -10.14
N THR A 211 -21.08 9.81 -10.46
CA THR A 211 -20.83 11.23 -10.75
C THR A 211 -20.05 11.38 -12.06
N PRO A 212 -20.15 12.55 -12.72
CA PRO A 212 -19.33 12.85 -13.91
C PRO A 212 -17.82 12.76 -13.63
N GLU A 213 -17.39 13.14 -12.44
CA GLU A 213 -16.00 13.13 -12.00
C GLU A 213 -15.44 11.71 -11.98
N PHE A 214 -16.13 10.75 -11.38
CA PHE A 214 -15.70 9.36 -11.36
C PHE A 214 -15.67 8.75 -12.77
N LYS A 215 -16.71 9.01 -13.57
CA LYS A 215 -16.78 8.53 -14.95
C LYS A 215 -15.65 9.09 -15.82
N ALA A 216 -15.29 10.36 -15.63
CA ALA A 216 -14.14 10.96 -16.32
C ALA A 216 -12.81 10.33 -15.88
N ALA A 217 -12.60 10.10 -14.57
CA ALA A 217 -11.43 9.41 -14.05
C ALA A 217 -11.32 7.98 -14.62
N LEU A 218 -12.42 7.22 -14.61
CA LEU A 218 -12.43 5.87 -15.16
C LEU A 218 -12.17 5.89 -16.68
N THR A 219 -12.72 6.86 -17.39
CA THR A 219 -12.52 7.01 -18.84
C THR A 219 -11.04 7.27 -19.18
N VAL A 220 -10.38 8.21 -18.51
CA VAL A 220 -8.94 8.48 -18.78
C VAL A 220 -8.07 7.30 -18.39
N TYR A 221 -8.36 6.64 -17.27
CA TYR A 221 -7.60 5.46 -16.82
C TYR A 221 -7.69 4.31 -17.82
N VAL A 222 -8.89 3.94 -18.26
CA VAL A 222 -9.09 2.84 -19.21
C VAL A 222 -8.74 3.20 -20.65
N SER A 223 -8.60 4.48 -20.99
CA SER A 223 -8.15 4.88 -22.33
C SER A 223 -6.78 4.31 -22.68
N MET A 224 -5.91 4.11 -21.69
CA MET A 224 -4.58 3.53 -21.86
C MET A 224 -4.61 2.03 -22.22
N TYR A 225 -5.71 1.34 -21.97
CA TYR A 225 -5.96 -0.03 -22.48
C TYR A 225 -6.50 0.03 -23.91
N LYS A 226 -7.45 0.92 -24.18
CA LYS A 226 -8.11 1.07 -25.49
C LYS A 226 -7.15 1.50 -26.59
N ASN A 227 -6.16 2.33 -26.27
CA ASN A 227 -5.13 2.78 -27.22
C ASN A 227 -3.86 1.92 -27.20
N HIS A 228 -3.89 0.76 -26.49
CA HIS A 228 -2.78 -0.18 -26.36
C HIS A 228 -1.50 0.40 -25.73
N SER A 229 -1.63 1.41 -24.87
CA SER A 229 -0.48 1.99 -24.15
C SER A 229 0.07 1.08 -23.06
N THR A 230 -0.64 0.02 -22.70
CA THR A 230 -0.21 -1.04 -21.78
C THR A 230 -0.29 -2.40 -22.46
N HIS A 231 0.33 -3.42 -21.85
CA HIS A 231 0.30 -4.79 -22.39
C HIS A 231 -1.16 -5.28 -22.53
N PRO A 232 -1.51 -5.97 -23.63
CA PRO A 232 -2.88 -6.49 -23.83
C PRO A 232 -3.40 -7.33 -22.68
N ASP A 233 -2.50 -8.15 -22.06
CA ASP A 233 -2.85 -9.02 -20.94
C ASP A 233 -2.80 -8.33 -19.56
N ALA A 234 -2.52 -7.02 -19.50
CA ALA A 234 -2.45 -6.28 -18.25
C ALA A 234 -3.72 -6.41 -17.37
N PRO A 235 -4.96 -6.55 -17.94
CA PRO A 235 -6.16 -6.82 -17.14
C PRO A 235 -6.14 -8.17 -16.39
N SER A 236 -5.18 -9.06 -16.70
CA SER A 236 -4.98 -10.35 -16.02
C SER A 236 -3.67 -10.40 -15.22
N MET A 237 -2.85 -9.35 -15.28
CA MET A 237 -1.56 -9.29 -14.58
C MET A 237 -1.73 -8.64 -13.21
N ASN A 238 -1.23 -9.32 -12.17
CA ASN A 238 -1.14 -8.71 -10.84
C ASN A 238 -0.03 -7.65 -10.77
N GLY A 239 -0.01 -6.90 -9.67
CA GLY A 239 0.95 -5.82 -9.45
C GLY A 239 2.41 -6.28 -9.52
N ASP A 240 2.73 -7.47 -8.99
CA ASP A 240 4.09 -8.04 -9.01
C ASP A 240 4.56 -8.34 -10.44
N THR A 241 3.67 -8.86 -11.29
CA THR A 241 3.98 -9.13 -12.70
C THR A 241 4.25 -7.83 -13.46
N LEU A 242 3.42 -6.80 -13.25
CA LEU A 242 3.62 -5.48 -13.87
C LEU A 242 4.91 -4.82 -13.39
N ARG A 243 5.20 -4.88 -12.08
CA ARG A 243 6.42 -4.35 -11.47
C ARG A 243 7.66 -5.05 -12.03
N ARG A 244 7.62 -6.37 -12.16
CA ARG A 244 8.70 -7.15 -12.81
C ARG A 244 8.88 -6.74 -14.27
N GLY A 245 7.79 -6.60 -15.03
CA GLY A 245 7.84 -6.13 -16.41
C GLY A 245 8.49 -4.75 -16.56
N PHE A 246 8.26 -3.82 -15.61
CA PHE A 246 8.95 -2.53 -15.60
C PHE A 246 10.46 -2.72 -15.32
N ARG A 247 10.83 -3.55 -14.34
CA ARG A 247 12.25 -3.87 -14.03
C ARG A 247 12.95 -4.52 -15.21
N ASP A 248 12.24 -5.32 -16.01
CA ASP A 248 12.71 -5.95 -17.25
C ASP A 248 12.75 -4.97 -18.45
N GLY A 249 12.35 -3.71 -18.26
CA GLY A 249 12.39 -2.68 -19.30
C GLY A 249 11.23 -2.72 -20.31
N LYS A 250 10.18 -3.50 -20.05
CA LYS A 250 9.02 -3.64 -20.94
C LYS A 250 8.05 -2.46 -20.92
N TYR A 251 8.20 -1.56 -19.95
CA TYR A 251 7.33 -0.41 -19.78
C TYR A 251 8.15 0.86 -19.58
N ALA A 252 7.62 1.97 -20.08
CA ALA A 252 8.24 3.29 -19.91
C ALA A 252 7.84 3.97 -18.60
N MET A 253 6.64 3.69 -18.08
CA MET A 253 6.11 4.32 -16.87
C MET A 253 5.44 3.27 -15.97
N ILE A 254 5.41 3.54 -14.67
CA ILE A 254 4.67 2.77 -13.66
C ILE A 254 4.37 3.65 -12.44
N LEU A 255 3.21 3.46 -11.83
CA LEU A 255 2.91 4.01 -10.51
C LEU A 255 3.32 2.97 -9.45
N ALA A 256 4.29 3.31 -8.60
CA ALA A 256 4.83 2.38 -7.62
C ALA A 256 5.26 3.07 -6.33
N ASP A 257 5.46 2.27 -5.28
CA ASP A 257 6.01 2.68 -3.99
C ASP A 257 7.52 2.96 -4.03
N ALA A 258 8.05 3.45 -2.90
CA ALA A 258 9.47 3.77 -2.76
C ALA A 258 10.40 2.55 -2.90
N GLY A 259 9.91 1.34 -2.60
CA GLY A 259 10.68 0.09 -2.68
C GLY A 259 11.13 -0.25 -4.09
N LEU A 260 10.38 0.17 -5.13
CA LEU A 260 10.80 -0.07 -6.53
C LEU A 260 12.15 0.57 -6.85
N TYR A 261 12.47 1.74 -6.28
CA TYR A 261 13.78 2.36 -6.47
C TYR A 261 14.92 1.48 -5.93
N GLY A 262 14.72 0.90 -4.74
CA GLY A 262 15.67 -0.03 -4.15
C GLY A 262 15.86 -1.28 -5.01
N ASP A 263 14.76 -1.86 -5.52
CA ASP A 263 14.80 -3.02 -6.40
C ASP A 263 15.61 -2.73 -7.69
N LEU A 264 15.29 -1.62 -8.39
CA LEU A 264 15.98 -1.20 -9.61
C LEU A 264 17.48 -0.99 -9.38
N LYS A 265 17.85 -0.43 -8.23
CA LYS A 265 19.23 -0.23 -7.84
C LYS A 265 19.95 -1.56 -7.57
N SER A 266 19.31 -2.46 -6.84
CA SER A 266 19.88 -3.78 -6.50
C SER A 266 20.04 -4.68 -7.71
N ASP A 267 19.09 -4.61 -8.65
CA ASP A 267 19.15 -5.36 -9.92
C ASP A 267 20.21 -4.83 -10.89
N ASN A 268 20.82 -3.68 -10.60
CA ASN A 268 21.66 -2.96 -11.55
C ASN A 268 20.96 -2.77 -12.91
N ALA A 269 19.68 -2.37 -12.89
CA ALA A 269 18.88 -2.22 -14.09
C ALA A 269 19.64 -1.38 -15.14
N PRO A 270 19.78 -1.84 -16.40
CA PRO A 270 20.62 -1.16 -17.40
C PRO A 270 20.25 0.31 -17.63
N PHE A 271 18.99 0.65 -17.36
CA PHE A 271 18.41 1.99 -17.52
C PHE A 271 18.29 2.77 -16.19
N PHE A 272 18.87 2.28 -15.09
CA PHE A 272 18.69 2.88 -13.77
C PHE A 272 19.04 4.38 -13.75
N LYS A 273 20.11 4.79 -14.46
CA LYS A 273 20.52 6.21 -14.60
C LYS A 273 19.51 7.08 -15.34
N ASP A 274 18.63 6.47 -16.14
CA ASP A 274 17.57 7.14 -16.90
C ASP A 274 16.20 7.09 -16.19
N ILE A 275 16.14 6.63 -14.94
CA ILE A 275 14.91 6.67 -14.15
C ILE A 275 14.68 8.08 -13.61
N GLY A 276 13.50 8.60 -13.91
CA GLY A 276 12.91 9.75 -13.23
C GLY A 276 11.80 9.30 -12.28
N ILE A 277 11.62 10.03 -11.19
CA ILE A 277 10.52 9.79 -10.25
C ILE A 277 9.88 11.14 -9.96
N VAL A 278 8.57 11.20 -10.12
CA VAL A 278 7.76 12.41 -9.85
C VAL A 278 6.49 12.05 -9.11
N MET A 279 5.85 13.03 -8.51
CA MET A 279 4.56 12.83 -7.85
C MET A 279 3.53 12.28 -8.83
N VAL A 280 2.51 11.57 -8.33
CA VAL A 280 1.40 11.09 -9.18
C VAL A 280 0.78 12.24 -9.96
N PRO A 281 0.24 11.98 -11.18
CA PRO A 281 -0.42 13.01 -11.95
C PRO A 281 -1.61 13.62 -11.20
N ALA A 282 -1.84 14.93 -11.39
CA ALA A 282 -3.00 15.60 -10.84
C ALA A 282 -4.24 15.37 -11.72
N GLY A 283 -5.40 15.36 -11.08
CA GLY A 283 -6.69 15.51 -11.75
C GLY A 283 -7.17 16.97 -11.73
N PRO A 284 -8.37 17.25 -12.29
CA PRO A 284 -8.94 18.60 -12.32
C PRO A 284 -9.21 19.25 -10.96
N LYS A 285 -9.32 18.44 -9.91
CA LYS A 285 -9.51 18.91 -8.52
C LYS A 285 -8.21 18.94 -7.71
N GLY A 286 -7.10 18.69 -8.36
CA GLY A 286 -5.77 18.70 -7.77
C GLY A 286 -5.11 17.33 -7.71
N ARG A 287 -3.98 17.26 -7.02
CA ARG A 287 -3.26 16.02 -6.80
C ARG A 287 -3.89 15.27 -5.65
N ALA A 288 -4.08 13.99 -5.83
CA ALA A 288 -4.40 13.05 -4.76
C ALA A 288 -3.62 11.77 -4.97
N ALA A 289 -3.14 11.19 -3.90
CA ALA A 289 -2.37 9.96 -3.94
C ALA A 289 -3.01 8.89 -3.06
N PHE A 290 -2.77 7.65 -3.42
CA PHE A 290 -3.06 6.52 -2.58
C PHE A 290 -2.33 6.65 -1.23
N LEU A 291 -3.04 6.39 -0.14
CA LEU A 291 -2.47 6.21 1.18
C LEU A 291 -2.60 4.75 1.58
N GLY A 292 -1.48 4.09 1.64
CA GLY A 292 -1.35 2.72 2.10
C GLY A 292 -0.46 2.63 3.31
N GLY A 293 -0.32 1.41 3.80
CA GLY A 293 0.57 1.10 4.90
C GLY A 293 0.30 -0.29 5.42
N TRP A 294 1.23 -0.79 6.17
CA TRP A 294 1.10 -2.06 6.84
C TRP A 294 1.52 -1.92 8.30
N PRO A 295 0.51 -1.92 9.17
CA PRO A 295 0.73 -1.97 10.60
C PRO A 295 0.96 -3.40 11.06
N LEU A 296 1.46 -3.55 12.30
CA LEU A 296 1.35 -4.76 13.07
C LEU A 296 0.15 -4.68 14.00
N VAL A 297 -0.58 -5.79 14.10
CA VAL A 297 -1.71 -5.97 15.01
C VAL A 297 -1.43 -7.11 15.98
N LEU A 298 -2.00 -6.97 17.18
CA LEU A 298 -2.01 -7.98 18.22
C LEU A 298 -3.36 -8.70 18.20
N TRP A 299 -3.35 -9.99 17.90
CA TRP A 299 -4.59 -10.77 17.86
C TRP A 299 -5.12 -11.07 19.26
N ASN A 300 -6.41 -10.91 19.45
CA ASN A 300 -7.04 -11.15 20.76
C ASN A 300 -6.94 -12.63 21.20
N ALA A 301 -6.85 -13.54 20.25
CA ALA A 301 -6.66 -14.97 20.50
C ALA A 301 -5.26 -15.35 20.97
N SER A 302 -4.26 -14.45 20.92
CA SER A 302 -2.90 -14.73 21.40
C SER A 302 -2.90 -15.07 22.88
N GLU A 303 -2.22 -16.15 23.23
CA GLU A 303 -1.92 -16.54 24.61
C GLU A 303 -0.64 -15.87 25.13
N HIS A 304 0.13 -15.21 24.24
CA HIS A 304 1.44 -14.61 24.51
C HIS A 304 1.43 -13.08 24.35
N LYS A 305 0.34 -12.39 24.71
CA LYS A 305 0.11 -10.96 24.43
C LYS A 305 1.28 -10.06 24.86
N GLU A 306 1.86 -10.28 26.03
CA GLU A 306 2.98 -9.46 26.52
C GLU A 306 4.24 -9.62 25.65
N ALA A 307 4.58 -10.86 25.28
CA ALA A 307 5.74 -11.15 24.42
C ALA A 307 5.49 -10.61 23.00
N ALA A 308 4.27 -10.80 22.48
CA ALA A 308 3.85 -10.30 21.18
C ALA A 308 3.88 -8.75 21.13
N ALA A 309 3.39 -8.09 22.17
CA ALA A 309 3.44 -6.63 22.27
C ALA A 309 4.88 -6.09 22.37
N LYS A 310 5.76 -6.76 23.12
CA LYS A 310 7.20 -6.41 23.15
C LYS A 310 7.81 -6.47 21.73
N TRP A 311 7.49 -7.52 20.95
CA TRP A 311 7.91 -7.61 19.56
C TRP A 311 7.38 -6.45 18.71
N ILE A 312 6.08 -6.17 18.80
CA ILE A 312 5.44 -5.04 18.07
C ILE A 312 6.17 -3.74 18.42
N MET A 313 6.27 -3.41 19.72
CA MET A 313 6.89 -2.15 20.15
C MET A 313 8.35 -2.03 19.73
N PHE A 314 9.10 -3.12 19.80
CA PHE A 314 10.50 -3.13 19.37
C PHE A 314 10.65 -2.78 17.91
N VAL A 315 9.86 -3.43 17.03
CA VAL A 315 10.10 -3.35 15.58
C VAL A 315 9.38 -2.18 14.91
N THR A 316 8.40 -1.57 15.58
CA THR A 316 7.65 -0.43 15.02
C THR A 316 8.16 0.94 15.52
N HIS A 317 9.22 0.96 16.33
CA HIS A 317 9.75 2.21 16.91
C HIS A 317 11.28 2.24 16.93
N GLY A 318 11.84 3.43 17.14
CA GLY A 318 13.25 3.64 17.38
C GLY A 318 14.18 3.13 16.28
N ASP A 319 15.37 2.66 16.70
CA ASP A 319 16.43 2.26 15.77
C ASP A 319 16.10 0.92 15.06
N ALA A 320 15.28 0.07 15.64
CA ALA A 320 14.86 -1.17 15.01
C ALA A 320 13.97 -0.88 13.79
N LEU A 321 12.97 0.01 13.93
CA LEU A 321 12.17 0.48 12.80
C LEU A 321 13.03 1.18 11.74
N ARG A 322 13.94 2.05 12.16
CA ARG A 322 14.88 2.72 11.23
C ARG A 322 15.70 1.71 10.42
N SER A 323 16.24 0.70 11.08
CA SER A 323 17.03 -0.35 10.45
C SER A 323 16.20 -1.18 9.47
N LEU A 324 15.01 -1.61 9.89
CA LEU A 324 14.06 -2.36 9.07
C LEU A 324 13.66 -1.57 7.83
N ALA A 325 13.20 -0.32 8.01
CA ALA A 325 12.74 0.53 6.93
C ALA A 325 13.84 0.83 5.90
N ASN A 326 15.06 1.06 6.38
CA ASN A 326 16.21 1.31 5.49
C ASN A 326 16.59 0.05 4.69
N ALA A 327 16.60 -1.12 5.32
CA ALA A 327 16.94 -2.39 4.66
C ALA A 327 15.89 -2.81 3.63
N ALA A 328 14.62 -2.57 3.92
CA ALA A 328 13.50 -2.91 3.03
C ALA A 328 13.10 -1.79 2.06
N ASN A 329 13.70 -0.60 2.17
CA ASN A 329 13.46 0.58 1.32
C ASN A 329 12.01 1.09 1.38
N PHE A 330 11.37 1.14 2.54
CA PHE A 330 10.05 1.75 2.71
C PHE A 330 10.08 3.03 3.57
N ILE A 331 9.01 3.81 3.54
CA ILE A 331 8.84 4.98 4.39
C ILE A 331 8.37 4.51 5.76
N PRO A 332 9.10 4.81 6.86
CA PRO A 332 8.72 4.33 8.19
C PRO A 332 7.39 4.93 8.67
N GLY A 333 6.64 4.14 9.43
CA GLY A 333 5.38 4.55 10.04
C GLY A 333 5.52 5.67 11.09
N ALA A 334 6.72 5.87 11.62
CA ALA A 334 7.06 6.95 12.54
C ALA A 334 7.53 8.20 11.80
N VAL A 335 6.82 9.33 11.98
CA VAL A 335 7.14 10.62 11.33
C VAL A 335 8.53 11.12 11.70
N SER A 336 8.93 10.98 12.96
CA SER A 336 10.24 11.43 13.47
C SER A 336 11.39 10.74 12.75
N ILE A 337 11.26 9.46 12.43
CA ILE A 337 12.25 8.68 11.70
C ILE A 337 12.33 9.14 10.25
N ALA A 338 11.18 9.36 9.60
CA ALA A 338 11.10 9.80 8.20
C ALA A 338 11.66 11.21 7.96
N LYS A 339 11.78 12.04 8.99
CA LYS A 339 12.47 13.35 8.91
C LYS A 339 13.99 13.24 8.78
N GLY A 340 14.56 12.08 9.06
CA GLY A 340 16.00 11.81 8.96
C GLY A 340 16.39 11.10 7.64
N PRO A 341 17.71 10.91 7.42
CA PRO A 341 18.19 10.17 6.27
C PRO A 341 17.82 8.68 6.34
N PRO A 342 17.59 8.00 5.16
CA PRO A 342 17.68 8.56 3.81
C PRO A 342 16.40 9.29 3.36
N TRP A 343 15.31 9.27 4.14
CA TRP A 343 13.96 9.69 3.74
C TRP A 343 13.82 11.21 3.50
N ASN A 344 14.70 12.02 4.08
CA ASN A 344 14.76 13.46 3.85
C ASN A 344 15.58 13.88 2.62
N SER A 345 15.99 12.93 1.79
CA SER A 345 16.76 13.17 0.57
C SER A 345 16.17 12.39 -0.63
N ALA A 346 16.55 12.82 -1.85
CA ALA A 346 16.07 12.14 -3.06
C ALA A 346 16.58 10.68 -3.13
N PRO A 347 15.75 9.75 -3.65
CA PRO A 347 14.40 9.99 -4.14
C PRO A 347 13.29 9.91 -3.09
N TYR A 348 13.60 9.48 -1.86
CA TYR A 348 12.61 9.18 -0.82
C TYR A 348 11.85 10.42 -0.35
N ALA A 349 12.52 11.59 -0.29
CA ALA A 349 11.89 12.84 0.11
C ALA A 349 10.66 13.19 -0.74
N LEU A 350 10.63 12.78 -2.01
CA LEU A 350 9.47 12.97 -2.88
C LEU A 350 8.25 12.19 -2.37
N PHE A 351 8.43 10.96 -1.93
CA PHE A 351 7.36 10.15 -1.37
C PHE A 351 6.87 10.72 -0.04
N VAL A 352 7.80 11.16 0.82
CA VAL A 352 7.47 11.83 2.09
C VAL A 352 6.66 13.11 1.82
N ASP A 353 7.08 13.92 0.85
CA ASP A 353 6.34 15.14 0.48
C ASP A 353 4.97 14.82 -0.11
N GLN A 354 4.85 13.74 -0.88
CA GLN A 354 3.57 13.33 -1.47
C GLN A 354 2.55 12.83 -0.44
N LEU A 355 2.98 12.41 0.77
CA LEU A 355 2.05 12.02 1.82
C LEU A 355 1.09 13.14 2.23
N LYS A 356 1.42 14.40 2.00
CA LYS A 356 0.50 15.53 2.17
C LYS A 356 -0.72 15.47 1.22
N ASP A 357 -0.54 14.87 0.04
CA ASP A 357 -1.58 14.66 -0.97
C ASP A 357 -2.23 13.27 -0.88
N ALA A 358 -1.69 12.39 -0.03
CA ALA A 358 -2.24 11.06 0.20
C ALA A 358 -3.53 11.15 1.02
N ARG A 359 -4.52 10.37 0.61
CA ARG A 359 -5.85 10.40 1.20
C ARG A 359 -6.28 8.98 1.56
N PRO A 360 -6.88 8.78 2.74
CA PRO A 360 -7.60 7.56 3.02
C PRO A 360 -8.82 7.44 2.10
N TYR A 361 -9.29 6.23 1.89
CA TYR A 361 -10.49 5.95 1.07
C TYR A 361 -11.73 6.67 1.55
N GLN A 362 -11.81 6.85 2.85
CA GLN A 362 -12.88 7.58 3.51
C GLN A 362 -12.44 9.01 3.75
N TYR A 363 -13.25 9.93 3.30
CA TYR A 363 -13.12 11.33 3.66
C TYR A 363 -14.49 11.86 4.04
N PRO A 364 -14.66 12.50 5.19
CA PRO A 364 -13.85 12.50 6.41
C PRO A 364 -14.37 11.44 7.39
N GLY A 365 -13.52 10.72 8.12
CA GLY A 365 -13.94 9.82 9.19
C GLY A 365 -13.02 8.63 9.45
N GLU A 366 -13.40 7.82 10.42
CA GLU A 366 -12.74 6.56 10.74
C GLU A 366 -13.02 5.51 9.66
N ALA A 367 -12.10 4.55 9.50
CA ALA A 367 -12.29 3.45 8.58
C ALA A 367 -13.50 2.59 8.98
N ILE A 368 -14.30 2.18 7.99
CA ILE A 368 -15.45 1.30 8.22
C ILE A 368 -15.08 -0.17 8.04
N PRO A 369 -15.79 -1.09 8.72
CA PRO A 369 -15.50 -2.54 8.66
C PRO A 369 -15.57 -3.13 7.25
N GLN A 370 -16.44 -2.61 6.40
CA GLN A 370 -16.67 -3.12 5.05
C GLN A 370 -15.61 -2.69 4.02
N MET A 371 -14.64 -1.84 4.40
CA MET A 371 -13.73 -1.20 3.44
C MET A 371 -12.97 -2.20 2.57
N GLY A 372 -12.35 -3.21 3.18
CA GLY A 372 -11.62 -4.23 2.45
C GLY A 372 -12.51 -4.96 1.41
N GLN A 373 -13.75 -5.27 1.77
CA GLN A 373 -14.72 -5.90 0.86
C GLN A 373 -15.14 -4.95 -0.27
N LEU A 374 -15.39 -3.67 0.05
CA LEU A 374 -15.76 -2.66 -0.95
C LEU A 374 -14.71 -2.53 -2.05
N GLU A 375 -13.44 -2.54 -1.68
CA GLU A 375 -12.34 -2.41 -2.64
C GLU A 375 -12.17 -3.66 -3.51
N VAL A 376 -12.08 -4.82 -2.87
CA VAL A 376 -11.81 -6.08 -3.56
C VAL A 376 -13.00 -6.51 -4.42
N ASP A 377 -14.21 -6.38 -3.91
CA ASP A 377 -15.40 -6.91 -4.60
C ASP A 377 -16.03 -5.94 -5.60
N THR A 378 -15.69 -4.65 -5.56
CA THR A 378 -16.41 -3.67 -6.37
C THR A 378 -15.53 -2.91 -7.35
N ILE A 379 -14.56 -2.12 -6.88
CA ILE A 379 -13.76 -1.22 -7.74
C ILE A 379 -12.98 -1.97 -8.81
N GLN A 380 -12.29 -3.04 -8.42
CA GLN A 380 -11.48 -3.84 -9.35
C GLN A 380 -12.32 -4.40 -10.51
N LYS A 381 -13.51 -4.92 -10.18
CA LYS A 381 -14.43 -5.50 -11.17
C LYS A 381 -14.91 -4.44 -12.17
N ALA A 382 -15.24 -3.25 -11.68
CA ALA A 382 -15.67 -2.16 -12.56
C ALA A 382 -14.55 -1.70 -13.50
N VAL A 383 -13.33 -1.52 -12.98
CA VAL A 383 -12.16 -1.12 -13.79
C VAL A 383 -11.85 -2.19 -14.83
N GLN A 384 -11.80 -3.47 -14.44
CA GLN A 384 -11.50 -4.59 -15.33
C GLN A 384 -12.55 -4.73 -16.44
N ALA A 385 -13.83 -4.69 -16.08
CA ALA A 385 -14.92 -4.85 -17.08
C ALA A 385 -14.88 -3.76 -18.16
N VAL A 386 -14.54 -2.52 -17.78
CA VAL A 386 -14.40 -1.42 -18.76
C VAL A 386 -13.09 -1.54 -19.55
N ALA A 387 -11.99 -1.94 -18.92
CA ALA A 387 -10.70 -2.14 -19.59
C ALA A 387 -10.77 -3.26 -20.65
N LEU A 388 -11.51 -4.33 -20.37
CA LEU A 388 -11.77 -5.43 -21.29
C LEU A 388 -12.86 -5.12 -22.34
N GLY A 389 -13.51 -3.96 -22.29
CA GLY A 389 -14.60 -3.61 -23.19
C GLY A 389 -15.90 -4.38 -22.98
N GLN A 390 -16.03 -5.08 -21.84
CA GLN A 390 -17.21 -5.87 -21.47
C GLN A 390 -18.39 -4.98 -21.05
N GLN A 391 -18.10 -3.80 -20.51
CA GLN A 391 -19.09 -2.83 -20.08
C GLN A 391 -18.73 -1.41 -20.53
N SER A 392 -19.75 -0.57 -20.70
CA SER A 392 -19.54 0.89 -20.80
C SER A 392 -19.17 1.47 -19.42
N VAL A 393 -18.56 2.64 -19.40
CA VAL A 393 -18.26 3.38 -18.15
C VAL A 393 -19.54 3.61 -17.33
N ASP A 394 -20.65 3.97 -17.98
CA ASP A 394 -21.92 4.21 -17.30
C ASP A 394 -22.50 2.94 -16.68
N ALA A 395 -22.52 1.82 -17.41
CA ALA A 395 -23.02 0.55 -16.91
C ALA A 395 -22.17 0.03 -15.75
N ALA A 396 -20.83 0.06 -15.88
CA ALA A 396 -19.91 -0.35 -14.83
C ALA A 396 -20.05 0.52 -13.57
N THR A 397 -20.20 1.84 -13.74
CA THR A 397 -20.41 2.76 -12.60
C THR A 397 -21.74 2.50 -11.89
N ALA A 398 -22.82 2.27 -12.63
CA ALA A 398 -24.13 1.96 -12.04
C ALA A 398 -24.09 0.63 -11.24
N GLN A 399 -23.47 -0.41 -11.81
CA GLN A 399 -23.31 -1.70 -11.15
C GLN A 399 -22.39 -1.60 -9.90
N LEU A 400 -21.30 -0.84 -10.00
CA LEU A 400 -20.40 -0.55 -8.90
C LEU A 400 -21.15 0.11 -7.74
N CYS A 401 -21.97 1.13 -8.02
CA CYS A 401 -22.74 1.81 -6.98
C CYS A 401 -23.79 0.89 -6.34
N ALA A 402 -24.47 0.07 -7.11
CA ALA A 402 -25.41 -0.90 -6.56
C ALA A 402 -24.71 -1.90 -5.60
N ALA A 403 -23.51 -2.38 -5.97
CA ALA A 403 -22.73 -3.28 -5.14
C ALA A 403 -22.20 -2.59 -3.86
N ILE A 404 -21.77 -1.34 -3.95
CA ILE A 404 -21.35 -0.56 -2.76
C ILE A 404 -22.53 -0.35 -1.81
N ASP A 405 -23.69 0.06 -2.32
CA ASP A 405 -24.87 0.31 -1.48
C ASP A 405 -25.37 -1.01 -0.82
N GLU A 406 -25.26 -2.15 -1.50
CA GLU A 406 -25.56 -3.46 -0.91
C GLU A 406 -24.62 -3.81 0.25
N VAL A 407 -23.32 -3.59 0.07
CA VAL A 407 -22.33 -3.86 1.13
C VAL A 407 -22.52 -2.93 2.32
N LEU A 408 -22.83 -1.65 2.07
CA LEU A 408 -23.06 -0.67 3.15
C LEU A 408 -24.36 -0.89 3.91
N ALA A 409 -25.33 -1.63 3.34
CA ALA A 409 -26.59 -1.96 3.98
C ALA A 409 -26.52 -3.16 4.96
N ARG A 410 -25.40 -3.91 4.93
CA ARG A 410 -25.16 -5.08 5.82
C ARG A 410 -24.54 -4.64 7.14
#